data_76ec115acb91550b2fdffa14e9ac6e6e
#
_entry.id   76ec115acb91550b2fdffa14e9ac6e6e
#
_cell.length_a   1.000
_cell.length_b   1.000
_cell.length_c   1.000
_cell.angle_alpha   90.00
_cell.angle_beta   90.00
_cell.angle_gamma   90.00
#
_symmetry.space_group_name_H-M   'P 1'
#
loop_
_entity.id
_entity.type
_entity.pdbx_description
1 polymer ?
#
loop_
_entity_poly.entity_id
_entity_poly.type
_entity_poly.pdbx_seq_one_letter_code
_entity_poly.pdbx_strand_id
1 'polypeptide(L)'
;DVVKETVAYARSIEKAHNKNFRFTITTNGLLLTDDKIDFINREMSNVVLSIDGRKEVNDRLRVRTNGSGSYDTIVPRFQKLVATRGKDKDYYARGTFTKYNLDFTEDVLHLVDLGFDQVSVEPVVSDPKLSYSIQEEDLPRVFEEYERLANTIIARKKEGRGFNFFHL
;
A
#
# COMPACT_ATOMS: atom_id res chain seq x y z
N ASP A 1 19.45 11.92 -10.07
CA ASP A 1 18.43 11.18 -9.26
C ASP A 1 18.88 9.72 -9.12
N VAL A 2 19.30 9.36 -7.91
CA VAL A 2 19.95 8.05 -7.60
C VAL A 2 19.12 6.86 -8.11
N VAL A 3 17.80 6.87 -7.94
CA VAL A 3 16.92 5.76 -8.40
C VAL A 3 16.99 5.61 -9.92
N LYS A 4 16.89 6.70 -10.67
CA LYS A 4 16.93 6.68 -12.13
C LYS A 4 18.31 6.21 -12.64
N GLU A 5 19.37 6.68 -12.02
CA GLU A 5 20.76 6.30 -12.37
C GLU A 5 21.03 4.82 -12.05
N THR A 6 20.56 4.33 -10.90
CA THR A 6 20.69 2.92 -10.52
C THR A 6 19.98 2.00 -11.51
N VAL A 7 18.74 2.34 -11.87
CA VAL A 7 17.95 1.58 -12.87
C VAL A 7 18.65 1.61 -14.22
N ALA A 8 19.10 2.77 -14.69
CA ALA A 8 19.80 2.90 -15.97
C ALA A 8 21.09 2.07 -15.99
N TYR A 9 21.87 2.12 -14.92
CA TYR A 9 23.09 1.29 -14.79
C TYR A 9 22.74 -0.20 -14.85
N ALA A 10 21.81 -0.68 -14.04
CA ALA A 10 21.40 -2.07 -14.03
C ALA A 10 20.93 -2.54 -15.42
N ARG A 11 20.10 -1.76 -16.10
CA ARG A 11 19.66 -2.04 -17.48
C ARG A 11 20.83 -2.13 -18.45
N SER A 12 21.86 -1.29 -18.31
CA SER A 12 23.01 -1.28 -19.22
C SER A 12 23.85 -2.55 -19.17
N ILE A 13 23.84 -3.26 -18.04
CA ILE A 13 24.63 -4.49 -17.84
C ILE A 13 23.83 -5.79 -18.04
N GLU A 14 22.50 -5.74 -18.13
CA GLU A 14 21.63 -6.92 -18.22
C GLU A 14 22.07 -7.88 -19.33
N LYS A 15 22.24 -7.36 -20.54
CA LYS A 15 22.58 -8.18 -21.72
C LYS A 15 23.94 -8.85 -21.56
N ALA A 16 24.95 -8.13 -21.10
CA ALA A 16 26.33 -8.65 -20.95
C ALA A 16 26.41 -9.78 -19.91
N HIS A 17 25.55 -9.74 -18.90
CA HIS A 17 25.51 -10.72 -17.80
C HIS A 17 24.37 -11.74 -17.91
N ASN A 18 23.62 -11.73 -19.01
CA ASN A 18 22.43 -12.60 -19.19
C ASN A 18 21.48 -12.55 -17.98
N LYS A 19 21.18 -11.34 -17.50
CA LYS A 19 20.29 -11.08 -16.35
C LYS A 19 19.08 -10.26 -16.79
N ASN A 20 18.01 -10.37 -16.03
CA ASN A 20 16.82 -9.53 -16.14
C ASN A 20 16.49 -9.01 -14.75
N PHE A 21 16.70 -7.72 -14.51
CA PHE A 21 16.41 -7.10 -13.22
C PHE A 21 14.92 -6.75 -13.12
N ARG A 22 14.31 -7.17 -12.02
CA ARG A 22 12.97 -6.75 -11.64
C ARG A 22 13.08 -5.76 -10.49
N PHE A 23 12.63 -4.53 -10.72
CA PHE A 23 12.69 -3.49 -9.72
C PHE A 23 11.38 -3.38 -8.96
N THR A 24 11.48 -3.13 -7.65
CA THR A 24 10.37 -2.78 -6.78
C THR A 24 10.69 -1.47 -6.08
N ILE A 25 9.69 -0.60 -5.94
CA ILE A 25 9.82 0.64 -5.18
C ILE A 25 8.66 0.78 -4.20
N THR A 26 8.95 1.26 -2.99
CA THR A 26 7.95 1.68 -2.01
C THR A 26 7.91 3.19 -1.96
N THR A 27 6.72 3.77 -1.96
CA THR A 27 6.55 5.23 -1.93
C THR A 27 5.43 5.67 -0.99
N ASN A 28 5.64 6.79 -0.31
CA ASN A 28 4.60 7.48 0.45
C ASN A 28 3.75 8.43 -0.41
N GLY A 29 4.00 8.53 -1.70
CA GLY A 29 3.21 9.31 -2.66
C GLY A 29 3.41 10.83 -2.64
N LEU A 30 4.05 11.39 -1.62
CA LEU A 30 4.16 12.85 -1.46
C LEU A 30 4.90 13.56 -2.59
N LEU A 31 5.83 12.87 -3.23
CA LEU A 31 6.64 13.44 -4.32
C LEU A 31 6.36 12.79 -5.68
N LEU A 32 5.26 12.07 -5.83
CA LEU A 32 4.85 11.50 -7.10
C LEU A 32 4.30 12.60 -8.03
N THR A 33 5.15 13.03 -8.93
CA THR A 33 4.80 13.88 -10.09
C THR A 33 4.52 12.99 -11.30
N ASP A 34 3.93 13.53 -12.35
CA ASP A 34 3.55 12.77 -13.56
C ASP A 34 4.76 12.06 -14.19
N ASP A 35 5.89 12.77 -14.31
CA ASP A 35 7.15 12.19 -14.82
C ASP A 35 7.68 11.02 -13.99
N LYS A 36 7.45 11.04 -12.68
CA LYS A 36 7.82 9.93 -11.78
C LYS A 36 6.86 8.77 -11.89
N ILE A 37 5.57 9.04 -12.04
CA ILE A 37 4.56 8.01 -12.31
C ILE A 37 4.89 7.28 -13.60
N ASP A 38 5.19 8.01 -14.67
CA ASP A 38 5.59 7.44 -15.96
C ASP A 38 6.86 6.59 -15.85
N PHE A 39 7.87 7.08 -15.11
CA PHE A 39 9.10 6.32 -14.86
C PHE A 39 8.82 5.03 -14.08
N ILE A 40 8.04 5.11 -12.99
CA ILE A 40 7.68 3.94 -12.16
C ILE A 40 6.90 2.93 -13.00
N ASN A 41 5.92 3.37 -13.77
CA ASN A 41 5.11 2.48 -14.60
C ASN A 41 5.90 1.84 -15.72
N ARG A 42 6.95 2.48 -16.23
CA ARG A 42 7.84 1.91 -17.23
C ARG A 42 8.85 0.92 -16.63
N GLU A 43 9.54 1.29 -15.56
CA GLU A 43 10.72 0.57 -15.08
C GLU A 43 10.45 -0.42 -13.94
N MET A 44 9.47 -0.13 -13.07
CA MET A 44 9.23 -0.95 -11.87
C MET A 44 8.28 -2.10 -12.17
N SER A 45 8.70 -3.34 -11.89
CA SER A 45 7.85 -4.53 -11.98
C SER A 45 6.75 -4.50 -10.93
N ASN A 46 7.08 -3.98 -9.74
CA ASN A 46 6.13 -3.82 -8.64
C ASN A 46 6.29 -2.46 -7.98
N VAL A 47 5.19 -1.92 -7.45
CA VAL A 47 5.20 -0.71 -6.63
C VAL A 47 4.35 -0.89 -5.39
N VAL A 48 4.88 -0.49 -4.24
CA VAL A 48 4.16 -0.48 -2.97
C VAL A 48 3.76 0.95 -2.63
N LEU A 49 2.46 1.18 -2.53
CA LEU A 49 1.84 2.47 -2.25
C LEU A 49 1.51 2.53 -0.75
N SER A 50 2.25 3.33 0.01
CA SER A 50 2.08 3.40 1.46
C SER A 50 0.87 4.26 1.84
N ILE A 51 -0.21 3.61 2.25
CA ILE A 51 -1.47 4.23 2.69
C ILE A 51 -2.16 3.31 3.70
N ASP A 52 -2.60 3.86 4.84
CA ASP A 52 -3.07 3.04 5.95
C ASP A 52 -4.59 2.77 5.93
N GLY A 53 -5.35 3.43 5.06
CA GLY A 53 -6.80 3.23 4.95
C GLY A 53 -7.57 4.55 4.89
N ARG A 54 -8.63 4.68 5.69
CA ARG A 54 -9.48 5.89 5.79
C ARG A 54 -8.63 7.12 6.09
N LYS A 55 -9.12 8.30 5.68
CA LYS A 55 -8.39 9.56 5.80
C LYS A 55 -7.91 9.84 7.22
N GLU A 56 -8.79 9.71 8.20
CA GLU A 56 -8.49 9.95 9.61
C GLU A 56 -7.46 8.96 10.17
N VAL A 57 -7.47 7.72 9.71
CA VAL A 57 -6.49 6.70 10.08
C VAL A 57 -5.13 7.03 9.47
N ASN A 58 -5.08 7.26 8.17
CA ASN A 58 -3.86 7.62 7.47
C ASN A 58 -3.23 8.90 8.04
N ASP A 59 -4.01 9.96 8.20
CA ASP A 59 -3.53 11.28 8.58
C ASP A 59 -3.16 11.38 10.06
N ARG A 60 -3.51 10.38 10.88
CA ARG A 60 -3.10 10.31 12.29
C ARG A 60 -1.62 10.00 12.45
N LEU A 61 -1.07 9.13 11.59
CA LEU A 61 0.32 8.67 11.70
C LEU A 61 1.19 9.09 10.51
N ARG A 62 0.60 9.27 9.31
CA ARG A 62 1.32 9.71 8.10
C ARG A 62 1.15 11.21 7.90
N VAL A 63 1.68 11.97 8.84
CA VAL A 63 1.70 13.43 8.78
C VAL A 63 2.89 13.95 7.98
N ARG A 64 2.75 15.14 7.41
CA ARG A 64 3.83 15.87 6.78
C ARG A 64 4.67 16.58 7.84
N THR A 65 5.82 17.10 7.44
CA THR A 65 6.72 17.88 8.32
C THR A 65 6.06 19.11 8.93
N ASN A 66 5.05 19.66 8.28
CA ASN A 66 4.26 20.79 8.79
C ASN A 66 3.06 20.38 9.67
N GLY A 67 2.93 19.07 9.97
CA GLY A 67 1.83 18.51 10.78
C GLY A 67 0.51 18.29 10.05
N SER A 68 0.40 18.66 8.76
CA SER A 68 -0.83 18.39 7.99
C SER A 68 -0.90 16.93 7.54
N GLY A 69 -2.12 16.42 7.30
CA GLY A 69 -2.33 15.09 6.74
C GLY A 69 -1.75 14.94 5.33
N SER A 70 -1.50 13.71 4.93
CA SER A 70 -0.97 13.36 3.61
C SER A 70 -2.02 12.84 2.64
N TYR A 71 -3.16 12.33 3.15
CA TYR A 71 -4.16 11.58 2.41
C TYR A 71 -4.67 12.28 1.14
N ASP A 72 -5.15 13.53 1.26
CA ASP A 72 -5.72 14.29 0.13
C ASP A 72 -4.71 14.53 -1.01
N THR A 73 -3.41 14.46 -0.68
CA THR A 73 -2.35 14.60 -1.69
C THR A 73 -1.99 13.28 -2.34
N ILE A 74 -1.93 12.19 -1.55
CA ILE A 74 -1.40 10.92 -2.05
C ILE A 74 -2.46 10.10 -2.81
N VAL A 75 -3.73 10.13 -2.39
CA VAL A 75 -4.80 9.33 -3.00
C VAL A 75 -4.95 9.60 -4.49
N PRO A 76 -5.12 10.85 -4.97
CA PRO A 76 -5.27 11.10 -6.41
C PRO A 76 -4.04 10.64 -7.22
N ARG A 77 -2.85 10.75 -6.63
CA ARG A 77 -1.60 10.32 -7.28
C ARG A 77 -1.49 8.81 -7.38
N PHE A 78 -1.87 8.09 -6.33
CA PHE A 78 -1.92 6.64 -6.33
C PHE A 78 -2.96 6.10 -7.31
N GLN A 79 -4.15 6.70 -7.33
CA GLN A 79 -5.19 6.36 -8.30
C GLN A 79 -4.70 6.58 -9.75
N LYS A 80 -4.03 7.70 -10.03
CA LYS A 80 -3.43 7.97 -11.34
C LYS A 80 -2.38 6.93 -11.71
N LEU A 81 -1.47 6.60 -10.77
CA LEU A 81 -0.43 5.61 -10.99
C LEU A 81 -1.03 4.24 -11.34
N VAL A 82 -2.03 3.78 -10.58
CA VAL A 82 -2.70 2.49 -10.81
C VAL A 82 -3.48 2.49 -12.12
N ALA A 83 -4.23 3.56 -12.42
CA ALA A 83 -5.02 3.67 -13.64
C ALA A 83 -4.16 3.66 -14.93
N THR A 84 -2.90 4.13 -14.83
CA THR A 84 -1.96 4.16 -15.97
C THR A 84 -0.96 3.00 -15.99
N ARG A 85 -1.07 2.08 -15.02
CA ARG A 85 -0.15 0.96 -14.88
C ARG A 85 -0.48 -0.16 -15.87
N GLY A 86 0.56 -0.75 -16.48
CA GLY A 86 0.42 -1.92 -17.35
C GLY A 86 -0.11 -3.15 -16.58
N LYS A 87 -0.95 -3.95 -17.24
CA LYS A 87 -1.54 -5.18 -16.66
C LYS A 87 -0.53 -6.28 -16.36
N ASP A 88 0.67 -6.18 -16.92
CA ASP A 88 1.81 -7.07 -16.72
C ASP A 88 2.66 -6.71 -15.48
N LYS A 89 2.22 -5.71 -14.71
CA LYS A 89 2.96 -5.17 -13.58
C LYS A 89 2.12 -5.12 -12.31
N ASP A 90 2.77 -5.44 -11.21
CA ASP A 90 2.12 -5.54 -9.91
C ASP A 90 2.14 -4.20 -9.15
N TYR A 91 1.18 -4.04 -8.25
CA TYR A 91 1.19 -3.01 -7.20
C TYR A 91 0.50 -3.52 -5.95
N TYR A 92 0.76 -2.85 -4.82
CA TYR A 92 0.02 -3.04 -3.58
C TYR A 92 -0.25 -1.70 -2.92
N ALA A 93 -1.52 -1.44 -2.57
CA ALA A 93 -1.85 -0.45 -1.56
C ALA A 93 -1.58 -1.08 -0.20
N ARG A 94 -0.50 -0.63 0.47
CA ARG A 94 -0.03 -1.25 1.72
C ARG A 94 -0.16 -0.29 2.88
N GLY A 95 -0.90 -0.73 3.89
CA GLY A 95 -1.14 -0.02 5.14
C GLY A 95 -0.72 -0.78 6.37
N THR A 96 -0.80 -0.10 7.50
CA THR A 96 -0.53 -0.65 8.82
C THR A 96 -1.69 -0.32 9.74
N PHE A 97 -2.25 -1.31 10.44
CA PHE A 97 -3.20 -1.06 11.50
C PHE A 97 -2.51 -1.04 12.87
N THR A 98 -3.08 -0.30 13.79
CA THR A 98 -2.56 -0.07 15.13
C THR A 98 -3.68 -0.25 16.15
N LYS A 99 -3.39 -0.09 17.43
CA LYS A 99 -4.41 -0.02 18.49
C LYS A 99 -5.51 1.03 18.22
N TYR A 100 -5.22 2.04 17.38
CA TYR A 100 -6.16 3.10 17.07
C TYR A 100 -7.23 2.75 16.02
N ASN A 101 -7.00 1.69 15.24
CA ASN A 101 -7.88 1.24 14.16
C ASN A 101 -7.96 -0.28 14.09
N LEU A 102 -8.34 -0.90 15.22
CA LEU A 102 -8.56 -2.35 15.28
C LEU A 102 -9.76 -2.81 14.42
N ASP A 103 -10.55 -1.87 13.89
CA ASP A 103 -11.59 -2.07 12.88
C ASP A 103 -11.04 -2.01 11.44
N PHE A 104 -9.83 -2.52 11.22
CA PHE A 104 -9.07 -2.38 9.98
C PHE A 104 -9.74 -2.98 8.74
N THR A 105 -10.79 -3.81 8.88
CA THR A 105 -11.63 -4.20 7.75
C THR A 105 -12.20 -2.99 7.03
N GLU A 106 -12.63 -1.95 7.77
CA GLU A 106 -13.14 -0.71 7.16
C GLU A 106 -12.05 0.01 6.35
N ASP A 107 -10.80 -0.04 6.81
CA ASP A 107 -9.67 0.55 6.10
C ASP A 107 -9.37 -0.22 4.80
N VAL A 108 -9.39 -1.56 4.85
CA VAL A 108 -9.24 -2.41 3.67
C VAL A 108 -10.35 -2.12 2.65
N LEU A 109 -11.61 -2.09 3.10
CA LEU A 109 -12.76 -1.84 2.22
C LEU A 109 -12.71 -0.44 1.62
N HIS A 110 -12.29 0.55 2.41
CA HIS A 110 -12.08 1.91 1.93
C HIS A 110 -11.03 1.97 0.80
N LEU A 111 -9.90 1.27 0.94
CA LEU A 111 -8.89 1.19 -0.12
C LEU A 111 -9.45 0.53 -1.39
N VAL A 112 -10.24 -0.54 -1.24
CA VAL A 112 -10.90 -1.20 -2.37
C VAL A 112 -11.89 -0.25 -3.06
N ASP A 113 -12.68 0.50 -2.30
CA ASP A 113 -13.66 1.45 -2.84
C ASP A 113 -12.99 2.67 -3.53
N LEU A 114 -11.73 2.98 -3.19
CA LEU A 114 -10.88 3.92 -3.93
C LEU A 114 -10.37 3.37 -5.28
N GLY A 115 -10.61 2.09 -5.57
CA GLY A 115 -10.20 1.42 -6.81
C GLY A 115 -8.90 0.62 -6.71
N PHE A 116 -8.39 0.36 -5.50
CA PHE A 116 -7.23 -0.52 -5.31
C PHE A 116 -7.69 -1.97 -5.11
N ASP A 117 -7.43 -2.84 -6.06
CA ASP A 117 -7.79 -4.26 -6.02
C ASP A 117 -6.68 -5.17 -5.46
N GLN A 118 -5.51 -4.60 -5.18
CA GLN A 118 -4.36 -5.27 -4.55
C GLN A 118 -4.05 -4.58 -3.23
N VAL A 119 -4.46 -5.16 -2.11
CA VAL A 119 -4.40 -4.53 -0.79
C VAL A 119 -3.63 -5.40 0.20
N SER A 120 -2.82 -4.77 1.03
CA SER A 120 -2.12 -5.38 2.16
C SER A 120 -2.23 -4.46 3.37
N VAL A 121 -2.79 -4.93 4.47
CA VAL A 121 -2.85 -4.18 5.73
C VAL A 121 -2.32 -5.10 6.84
N GLU A 122 -1.26 -4.66 7.50
CA GLU A 122 -0.49 -5.44 8.46
C GLU A 122 -0.56 -4.84 9.86
N PRO A 123 -0.43 -5.65 10.94
CA PRO A 123 -0.32 -5.10 12.28
C PRO A 123 0.97 -4.31 12.45
N VAL A 124 0.91 -3.23 13.22
CA VAL A 124 2.12 -2.51 13.61
C VAL A 124 3.01 -3.39 14.50
N VAL A 125 4.31 -3.38 14.20
CA VAL A 125 5.32 -3.95 15.08
C VAL A 125 6.13 -2.79 15.66
N SER A 126 5.97 -2.54 16.96
CA SER A 126 6.55 -1.37 17.62
C SER A 126 6.86 -1.65 19.10
N ASP A 127 7.57 -0.74 19.77
CA ASP A 127 7.79 -0.81 21.22
C ASP A 127 6.43 -0.83 21.95
N PRO A 128 6.17 -1.81 22.84
CA PRO A 128 4.91 -1.89 23.58
C PRO A 128 4.55 -0.64 24.41
N LYS A 129 5.52 0.21 24.70
CA LYS A 129 5.30 1.47 25.44
C LYS A 129 4.66 2.58 24.59
N LEU A 130 4.64 2.42 23.29
CA LEU A 130 4.04 3.43 22.40
C LEU A 130 2.51 3.31 22.44
N SER A 131 1.83 4.45 22.46
CA SER A 131 0.37 4.53 22.61
C SER A 131 -0.43 3.87 21.48
N TYR A 132 0.18 3.66 20.32
CA TYR A 132 -0.43 3.01 19.17
C TYR A 132 -0.09 1.52 19.04
N SER A 133 0.76 0.98 19.93
CA SER A 133 1.14 -0.43 19.92
C SER A 133 -0.04 -1.33 20.26
N ILE A 134 -0.18 -2.40 19.51
CA ILE A 134 -1.13 -3.48 19.80
C ILE A 134 -0.60 -4.24 21.00
N GLN A 135 -1.45 -4.45 21.99
CA GLN A 135 -1.14 -5.17 23.22
C GLN A 135 -1.79 -6.56 23.20
N GLU A 136 -1.38 -7.43 24.12
CA GLU A 136 -1.93 -8.78 24.24
C GLU A 136 -3.45 -8.76 24.46
N GLU A 137 -3.95 -7.80 25.22
CA GLU A 137 -5.37 -7.57 25.48
C GLU A 137 -6.18 -7.20 24.22
N ASP A 138 -5.54 -6.68 23.17
CA ASP A 138 -6.18 -6.31 21.91
C ASP A 138 -6.35 -7.51 20.95
N LEU A 139 -5.60 -8.62 21.18
CA LEU A 139 -5.55 -9.76 20.26
C LEU A 139 -6.91 -10.42 20.00
N PRO A 140 -7.81 -10.61 20.99
CA PRO A 140 -9.13 -11.15 20.71
C PRO A 140 -9.88 -10.31 19.67
N ARG A 141 -9.83 -9.00 19.76
CA ARG A 141 -10.45 -8.08 18.81
C ARG A 141 -9.78 -8.16 17.43
N VAL A 142 -8.46 -8.30 17.36
CA VAL A 142 -7.72 -8.48 16.12
C VAL A 142 -8.16 -9.77 15.40
N PHE A 143 -8.32 -10.88 16.12
CA PHE A 143 -8.79 -12.14 15.54
C PHE A 143 -10.22 -12.06 15.01
N GLU A 144 -11.14 -11.47 15.78
CA GLU A 144 -12.52 -11.21 15.33
C GLU A 144 -12.54 -10.38 14.03
N GLU A 145 -11.68 -9.38 13.94
CA GLU A 145 -11.63 -8.49 12.78
C GLU A 145 -11.02 -9.19 11.54
N TYR A 146 -10.04 -10.07 11.70
CA TYR A 146 -9.56 -10.93 10.61
C TYR A 146 -10.64 -11.90 10.12
N GLU A 147 -11.41 -12.49 11.02
CA GLU A 147 -12.55 -13.35 10.66
C GLU A 147 -13.62 -12.55 9.89
N ARG A 148 -13.94 -11.36 10.36
CA ARG A 148 -14.85 -10.44 9.68
C ARG A 148 -14.35 -10.09 8.28
N LEU A 149 -13.07 -9.76 8.13
CA LEU A 149 -12.45 -9.44 6.85
C LEU A 149 -12.53 -10.65 5.90
N ALA A 150 -12.14 -11.85 6.36
CA ALA A 150 -12.20 -13.07 5.56
C ALA A 150 -13.62 -13.36 5.04
N ASN A 151 -14.62 -13.27 5.92
CA ASN A 151 -16.03 -13.46 5.55
C ASN A 151 -16.48 -12.40 4.52
N THR A 152 -16.04 -11.15 4.67
CA THR A 152 -16.36 -10.07 3.74
C THR A 152 -15.72 -10.30 2.37
N ILE A 153 -14.47 -10.76 2.31
CA ILE A 153 -13.78 -11.09 1.06
C ILE A 153 -14.52 -12.22 0.32
N ILE A 154 -14.92 -13.28 1.05
CA ILE A 154 -15.68 -14.40 0.48
C ILE A 154 -17.02 -13.92 -0.09
N ALA A 155 -17.76 -13.09 0.65
CA ALA A 155 -19.04 -12.54 0.21
C ALA A 155 -18.86 -11.68 -1.06
N ARG A 156 -17.93 -10.72 -1.06
CA ARG A 156 -17.64 -9.87 -2.23
C ARG A 156 -17.20 -10.70 -3.45
N LYS A 157 -16.42 -11.74 -3.24
CA LYS A 157 -15.98 -12.62 -4.34
C LYS A 157 -17.16 -13.37 -4.98
N LYS A 158 -18.12 -13.87 -4.18
CA LYS A 158 -19.35 -14.50 -4.68
C LYS A 158 -20.21 -13.54 -5.51
N GLU A 159 -20.17 -12.26 -5.21
CA GLU A 159 -20.89 -11.17 -5.92
C GLU A 159 -20.12 -10.63 -7.14
N GLY A 160 -18.98 -11.22 -7.51
CA GLY A 160 -18.14 -10.73 -8.61
C GLY A 160 -17.39 -9.42 -8.32
N ARG A 161 -17.33 -8.98 -7.06
CA ARG A 161 -16.63 -7.77 -6.56
C ARG A 161 -15.38 -8.13 -5.75
N GLY A 162 -14.72 -9.23 -6.12
CA GLY A 162 -13.53 -9.72 -5.43
C GLY A 162 -12.34 -8.77 -5.58
N PHE A 163 -11.47 -8.78 -4.57
CA PHE A 163 -10.18 -8.12 -4.57
C PHE A 163 -9.13 -9.06 -3.96
N ASN A 164 -7.86 -8.75 -4.16
CA ASN A 164 -6.77 -9.52 -3.58
C ASN A 164 -6.32 -8.88 -2.26
N PHE A 165 -6.40 -9.63 -1.18
CA PHE A 165 -5.81 -9.27 0.10
C PHE A 165 -4.61 -10.18 0.35
N PHE A 166 -3.41 -9.58 0.46
CA PHE A 166 -2.14 -10.30 0.38
C PHE A 166 -1.91 -11.34 1.48
N HIS A 167 -2.61 -11.24 2.61
CA HIS A 167 -2.41 -12.11 3.79
C HIS A 167 -3.52 -13.14 4.03
N LEU A 168 -4.46 -13.30 3.10
CA LEU A 168 -5.56 -14.28 3.19
C LEU A 168 -5.66 -15.14 1.94
#